data_ac93606f648178cb976504a4cb4c4edb
#
_entry.id   ac93606f648178cb976504a4cb4c4edb
#
_cell.length_a   1.000
_cell.length_b   1.000
_cell.length_c   1.000
_cell.angle_alpha   90.00
_cell.angle_beta   90.00
_cell.angle_gamma   90.00
#
_symmetry.space_group_name_H-M   'P 1'
#
loop_
_entity.id
_entity.type
_entity.pdbx_description
1 polymer ?
#
loop_
_entity_poly.entity_id
_entity_poly.type
_entity_poly.pdbx_seq_one_letter_code
_entity_poly.pdbx_strand_id
1 'polypeptide(L)'
;MPNRQSISASLPYANGPLHLGHLAVLYTHADIYARFLRSKKEEVVFICGSDEHGAAITLRAKKEGKSPKEIVDIYHKSNKEVFEKLGISFDIYDRTSDKHHHQTAQELFLELDGKSSFIKKESEQYYDAEFKQFLADRYITGGCPKCNAENAYGDQCAKCGSALSPTELINPKSTISGKIPELKKPTNWYLPLYNPAHW
;
A
#
# COMPACT_ATOMS: atom_id res chain seq x y z
N MET A 1 -12.75 13.23 33.68
CA MET A 1 -12.64 11.92 32.99
C MET A 1 -11.32 11.91 32.28
N PRO A 2 -10.58 10.79 32.22
CA PRO A 2 -9.38 10.71 31.38
C PRO A 2 -9.77 10.94 29.94
N ASN A 3 -8.89 11.60 29.18
CA ASN A 3 -9.08 11.73 27.75
C ASN A 3 -8.83 10.38 27.08
N ARG A 4 -9.66 10.04 26.08
CA ARG A 4 -9.47 8.86 25.25
C ARG A 4 -8.64 9.21 24.03
N GLN A 5 -7.56 8.48 23.82
CA GLN A 5 -6.61 8.73 22.73
C GLN A 5 -6.45 7.45 21.88
N SER A 6 -6.55 7.61 20.58
CA SER A 6 -6.17 6.56 19.64
C SER A 6 -4.89 7.00 18.91
N ILE A 7 -3.88 6.17 19.01
CA ILE A 7 -2.60 6.36 18.30
C ILE A 7 -2.48 5.26 17.26
N SER A 8 -2.27 5.62 16.01
CA SER A 8 -1.96 4.67 14.96
C SER A 8 -0.56 4.95 14.41
N ALA A 9 0.24 3.90 14.31
CA ALA A 9 1.48 3.95 13.54
C ALA A 9 1.21 3.54 12.08
N SER A 10 1.97 4.12 11.15
CA SER A 10 1.89 3.72 9.74
C SER A 10 2.22 2.23 9.59
N LEU A 11 1.41 1.51 8.80
CA LEU A 11 1.56 0.08 8.62
C LEU A 11 2.84 -0.22 7.81
N PRO A 12 3.77 -1.06 8.30
CA PRO A 12 4.89 -1.50 7.51
C PRO A 12 4.42 -2.39 6.36
N TYR A 13 4.96 -2.12 5.17
CA TYR A 13 4.64 -2.90 3.99
C TYR A 13 5.34 -4.26 4.06
N ALA A 14 4.55 -5.35 4.04
CA ALA A 14 5.04 -6.72 4.28
C ALA A 14 5.74 -7.33 3.05
N ASN A 15 6.63 -6.57 2.41
CA ASN A 15 7.44 -6.99 1.27
C ASN A 15 8.93 -7.15 1.60
N GLY A 16 9.33 -6.92 2.85
CA GLY A 16 10.72 -6.97 3.28
C GLY A 16 10.89 -6.80 4.79
N PRO A 17 12.11 -7.01 5.31
CA PRO A 17 12.40 -6.81 6.73
C PRO A 17 12.37 -5.31 7.08
N LEU A 18 12.03 -5.01 8.34
CA LEU A 18 12.21 -3.69 8.90
C LEU A 18 13.71 -3.35 9.01
N HIS A 19 14.04 -2.08 8.82
CA HIS A 19 15.38 -1.56 9.06
C HIS A 19 15.35 -0.42 10.09
N LEU A 20 16.53 -0.01 10.58
CA LEU A 20 16.66 1.01 11.63
C LEU A 20 15.91 2.31 11.33
N GLY A 21 15.84 2.74 10.05
CA GLY A 21 15.10 3.93 9.66
C GLY A 21 13.61 3.83 9.96
N HIS A 22 12.99 2.67 9.70
CA HIS A 22 11.59 2.44 10.06
C HIS A 22 11.40 2.51 11.59
N LEU A 23 12.27 1.82 12.32
CA LEU A 23 12.15 1.66 13.77
C LEU A 23 12.39 2.97 14.51
N ALA A 24 13.48 3.67 14.20
CA ALA A 24 13.88 4.88 14.88
C ALA A 24 12.98 6.07 14.57
N VAL A 25 12.60 6.25 13.29
CA VAL A 25 11.86 7.45 12.86
C VAL A 25 10.38 7.37 13.19
N LEU A 26 9.77 6.19 13.10
CA LEU A 26 8.32 6.06 13.18
C LEU A 26 7.86 5.35 14.47
N TYR A 27 8.21 4.08 14.63
CA TYR A 27 7.61 3.23 15.67
C TYR A 27 8.08 3.60 17.08
N THR A 28 9.36 3.93 17.24
CA THR A 28 9.89 4.36 18.54
C THR A 28 9.27 5.69 19.00
N HIS A 29 9.09 6.66 18.08
CA HIS A 29 8.45 7.93 18.44
C HIS A 29 6.99 7.76 18.84
N ALA A 30 6.23 6.94 18.10
CA ALA A 30 4.85 6.66 18.41
C ALA A 30 4.72 5.94 19.78
N ASP A 31 5.61 4.98 20.08
CA ASP A 31 5.65 4.27 21.35
C ASP A 31 5.98 5.18 22.53
N ILE A 32 6.98 6.06 22.36
CA ILE A 32 7.31 7.07 23.39
C ILE A 32 6.09 7.94 23.70
N TYR A 33 5.38 8.39 22.68
CA TYR A 33 4.19 9.22 22.87
C TYR A 33 3.05 8.44 23.54
N ALA A 34 2.81 7.20 23.14
CA ALA A 34 1.82 6.32 23.78
C ALA A 34 2.13 6.12 25.28
N ARG A 35 3.39 5.82 25.61
CA ARG A 35 3.85 5.66 27.01
C ARG A 35 3.72 6.95 27.81
N PHE A 36 4.05 8.09 27.19
CA PHE A 36 3.88 9.40 27.83
C PHE A 36 2.42 9.66 28.21
N LEU A 37 1.48 9.42 27.32
CA LEU A 37 0.06 9.60 27.61
C LEU A 37 -0.43 8.63 28.69
N ARG A 38 -0.01 7.36 28.62
CA ARG A 38 -0.34 6.35 29.66
C ARG A 38 0.23 6.74 31.02
N SER A 39 1.43 7.34 31.08
CA SER A 39 1.99 7.84 32.35
C SER A 39 1.18 8.97 32.96
N LYS A 40 0.45 9.73 32.14
CA LYS A 40 -0.53 10.73 32.55
C LYS A 40 -1.89 10.15 32.93
N LYS A 41 -2.05 8.83 32.95
CA LYS A 41 -3.30 8.11 33.21
C LYS A 41 -4.42 8.41 32.20
N GLU A 42 -4.06 8.74 30.97
CA GLU A 42 -5.01 8.81 29.86
C GLU A 42 -5.34 7.41 29.33
N GLU A 43 -6.56 7.22 28.82
CA GLU A 43 -6.96 5.98 28.14
C GLU A 43 -6.37 5.99 26.73
N VAL A 44 -5.39 5.12 26.48
CA VAL A 44 -4.66 5.07 25.20
C VAL A 44 -4.82 3.71 24.56
N VAL A 45 -5.25 3.69 23.29
CA VAL A 45 -5.17 2.53 22.42
C VAL A 45 -4.12 2.81 21.35
N PHE A 46 -3.07 2.00 21.31
CA PHE A 46 -1.96 2.12 20.34
C PHE A 46 -1.99 0.95 19.36
N ILE A 47 -2.29 1.25 18.11
CA ILE A 47 -2.54 0.24 17.08
C ILE A 47 -1.56 0.34 15.91
N CYS A 48 -1.24 -0.81 15.34
CA CYS A 48 -0.51 -0.93 14.09
C CYS A 48 -0.93 -2.25 13.39
N GLY A 49 -0.36 -2.51 12.25
CA GLY A 49 -0.54 -3.76 11.51
C GLY A 49 0.39 -3.80 10.31
N SER A 50 0.45 -4.93 9.62
CA SER A 50 1.19 -5.02 8.35
C SER A 50 0.30 -4.69 7.16
N ASP A 51 0.82 -3.88 6.24
CA ASP A 51 0.22 -3.66 4.93
C ASP A 51 0.61 -4.81 4.00
N GLU A 52 -0.39 -5.58 3.55
CA GLU A 52 -0.19 -6.89 2.93
C GLU A 52 -0.73 -7.01 1.51
N HIS A 53 -1.10 -5.89 0.89
CA HIS A 53 -1.61 -5.87 -0.48
C HIS A 53 -0.73 -5.00 -1.39
N GLY A 54 -0.71 -5.34 -2.69
CA GLY A 54 -0.09 -4.50 -3.71
C GLY A 54 1.01 -5.16 -4.53
N ALA A 55 1.47 -4.40 -5.53
CA ALA A 55 2.34 -4.88 -6.60
C ALA A 55 3.69 -5.41 -6.12
N ALA A 56 4.34 -4.74 -5.15
CA ALA A 56 5.68 -5.13 -4.73
C ALA A 56 5.69 -6.49 -4.02
N ILE A 57 4.63 -6.86 -3.29
CA ILE A 57 4.47 -8.19 -2.68
C ILE A 57 4.34 -9.25 -3.76
N THR A 58 3.50 -9.03 -4.77
CA THR A 58 3.29 -9.96 -5.88
C THR A 58 4.57 -10.16 -6.71
N LEU A 59 5.30 -9.08 -7.00
CA LEU A 59 6.59 -9.16 -7.71
C LEU A 59 7.63 -9.91 -6.90
N ARG A 60 7.69 -9.68 -5.59
CA ARG A 60 8.58 -10.41 -4.71
C ARG A 60 8.23 -11.89 -4.63
N ALA A 61 6.95 -12.21 -4.49
CA ALA A 61 6.45 -13.58 -4.48
C ALA A 61 6.89 -14.33 -5.75
N LYS A 62 6.69 -13.71 -6.92
CA LYS A 62 7.12 -14.26 -8.20
C LYS A 62 8.64 -14.49 -8.25
N LYS A 63 9.43 -13.52 -7.78
CA LYS A 63 10.90 -13.61 -7.76
C LYS A 63 11.40 -14.74 -6.86
N GLU A 64 10.72 -14.98 -5.73
CA GLU A 64 11.10 -16.00 -4.75
C GLU A 64 10.42 -17.37 -5.00
N GLY A 65 9.59 -17.50 -6.03
CA GLY A 65 8.84 -18.73 -6.32
C GLY A 65 7.81 -19.08 -5.24
N LYS A 66 7.28 -18.08 -4.55
CA LYS A 66 6.30 -18.20 -3.46
C LYS A 66 4.97 -17.57 -3.84
N SER A 67 3.92 -17.89 -3.09
CA SER A 67 2.66 -17.14 -3.15
C SER A 67 2.76 -15.80 -2.43
N PRO A 68 1.96 -14.79 -2.80
CA PRO A 68 1.87 -13.53 -2.07
C PRO A 68 1.58 -13.73 -0.58
N LYS A 69 0.73 -14.71 -0.25
CA LYS A 69 0.39 -15.04 1.15
C LYS A 69 1.61 -15.53 1.93
N GLU A 70 2.43 -16.40 1.39
CA GLU A 70 3.66 -16.87 2.05
C GLU A 70 4.63 -15.72 2.31
N ILE A 71 4.75 -14.76 1.38
CA ILE A 71 5.60 -13.58 1.58
C ILE A 71 5.10 -12.74 2.76
N VAL A 72 3.81 -12.38 2.77
CA VAL A 72 3.27 -11.53 3.84
C VAL A 72 3.26 -12.25 5.19
N ASP A 73 3.03 -13.55 5.24
CA ASP A 73 3.10 -14.34 6.47
C ASP A 73 4.51 -14.30 7.10
N ILE A 74 5.55 -14.43 6.27
CA ILE A 74 6.96 -14.33 6.70
C ILE A 74 7.24 -12.95 7.30
N TYR A 75 6.89 -11.86 6.59
CA TYR A 75 7.23 -10.51 7.02
C TYR A 75 6.32 -9.98 8.13
N HIS A 76 5.05 -10.35 8.17
CA HIS A 76 4.18 -10.06 9.31
C HIS A 76 4.78 -10.65 10.61
N LYS A 77 5.13 -11.92 10.59
CA LYS A 77 5.74 -12.59 11.74
C LYS A 77 7.07 -11.94 12.13
N SER A 78 7.95 -11.73 11.16
CA SER A 78 9.27 -11.11 11.40
C SER A 78 9.13 -9.71 12.00
N ASN A 79 8.24 -8.88 11.46
CA ASN A 79 8.01 -7.52 11.95
C ASN A 79 7.45 -7.53 13.37
N LYS A 80 6.51 -8.42 13.67
CA LYS A 80 5.94 -8.59 15.02
C LYS A 80 7.03 -8.95 16.04
N GLU A 81 7.88 -9.93 15.71
CA GLU A 81 9.00 -10.34 16.57
C GLU A 81 10.01 -9.18 16.81
N VAL A 82 10.27 -8.34 15.80
CA VAL A 82 11.15 -7.17 15.94
C VAL A 82 10.52 -6.15 16.89
N PHE A 83 9.23 -5.85 16.76
CA PHE A 83 8.54 -4.93 17.66
C PHE A 83 8.50 -5.43 19.10
N GLU A 84 8.25 -6.71 19.29
CA GLU A 84 8.27 -7.35 20.62
C GLU A 84 9.66 -7.26 21.27
N LYS A 85 10.74 -7.56 20.52
CA LYS A 85 12.14 -7.46 21.01
C LYS A 85 12.56 -6.04 21.37
N LEU A 86 12.01 -5.04 20.66
CA LEU A 86 12.24 -3.62 20.96
C LEU A 86 11.32 -3.10 22.06
N GLY A 87 10.38 -3.90 22.52
CA GLY A 87 9.42 -3.49 23.53
C GLY A 87 8.43 -2.44 23.07
N ILE A 88 8.15 -2.34 21.76
CA ILE A 88 7.09 -1.44 21.23
C ILE A 88 5.74 -1.91 21.78
N SER A 89 5.03 -0.99 22.43
CA SER A 89 3.87 -1.31 23.28
C SER A 89 2.53 -1.23 22.53
N PHE A 90 2.44 -1.78 21.33
CA PHE A 90 1.16 -1.91 20.63
C PHE A 90 0.14 -2.69 21.47
N ASP A 91 -1.08 -2.17 21.57
CA ASP A 91 -2.21 -2.94 22.10
C ASP A 91 -2.72 -3.95 21.06
N ILE A 92 -2.67 -3.55 19.78
CA ILE A 92 -3.06 -4.39 18.65
C ILE A 92 -2.00 -4.26 17.56
N TYR A 93 -1.47 -5.39 17.11
CA TYR A 93 -0.69 -5.51 15.89
C TYR A 93 -1.32 -6.57 15.00
N ASP A 94 -2.06 -6.14 13.99
CA ASP A 94 -2.86 -6.99 13.12
C ASP A 94 -2.38 -6.93 11.66
N ARG A 95 -3.20 -7.28 10.70
CA ARG A 95 -2.82 -7.38 9.30
C ARG A 95 -3.97 -7.04 8.35
N THR A 96 -3.65 -6.38 7.24
CA THR A 96 -4.68 -5.98 6.25
C THR A 96 -5.24 -7.16 5.44
N SER A 97 -4.56 -8.32 5.43
CA SER A 97 -5.08 -9.54 4.79
C SER A 97 -5.98 -10.38 5.69
N ASP A 98 -6.25 -9.95 6.93
CA ASP A 98 -7.18 -10.64 7.81
C ASP A 98 -8.62 -10.54 7.31
N LYS A 99 -9.39 -11.61 7.56
CA LYS A 99 -10.80 -11.69 7.16
C LYS A 99 -11.63 -10.53 7.71
N HIS A 100 -11.36 -10.14 8.96
CA HIS A 100 -12.08 -9.05 9.61
C HIS A 100 -11.82 -7.72 8.89
N HIS A 101 -10.55 -7.43 8.55
CA HIS A 101 -10.20 -6.22 7.79
C HIS A 101 -10.87 -6.22 6.40
N HIS A 102 -10.84 -7.34 5.69
CA HIS A 102 -11.51 -7.48 4.39
C HIS A 102 -13.01 -7.20 4.50
N GLN A 103 -13.67 -7.77 5.50
CA GLN A 103 -15.10 -7.54 5.71
C GLN A 103 -15.40 -6.07 5.96
N THR A 104 -14.67 -5.43 6.88
CA THR A 104 -14.85 -4.01 7.20
C THR A 104 -14.63 -3.10 5.99
N ALA A 105 -13.58 -3.37 5.20
CA ALA A 105 -13.29 -2.62 3.98
C ALA A 105 -14.40 -2.78 2.92
N GLN A 106 -14.94 -3.98 2.75
CA GLN A 106 -16.05 -4.25 1.85
C GLN A 106 -17.35 -3.56 2.30
N GLU A 107 -17.66 -3.63 3.60
CA GLU A 107 -18.83 -2.97 4.18
C GLU A 107 -18.76 -1.45 3.98
N LEU A 108 -17.60 -0.83 4.26
CA LEU A 108 -17.39 0.59 4.04
C LEU A 108 -17.53 0.97 2.56
N PHE A 109 -16.96 0.17 1.65
CA PHE A 109 -17.10 0.41 0.21
C PHE A 109 -18.57 0.38 -0.23
N LEU A 110 -19.34 -0.63 0.21
CA LEU A 110 -20.77 -0.76 -0.11
C LEU A 110 -21.58 0.39 0.47
N GLU A 111 -21.27 0.84 1.69
CA GLU A 111 -21.93 2.00 2.29
C GLU A 111 -21.69 3.27 1.47
N LEU A 112 -20.45 3.53 1.04
CA LEU A 112 -20.11 4.68 0.21
C LEU A 112 -20.74 4.60 -1.18
N ASP A 113 -20.79 3.43 -1.80
CA ASP A 113 -21.46 3.23 -3.09
C ASP A 113 -22.98 3.44 -2.96
N GLY A 114 -23.59 2.92 -1.90
CA GLY A 114 -25.02 3.15 -1.59
C GLY A 114 -25.38 4.62 -1.36
N LYS A 115 -24.44 5.42 -0.85
CA LYS A 115 -24.57 6.89 -0.71
C LYS A 115 -24.26 7.66 -1.99
N SER A 116 -23.98 6.98 -3.10
CA SER A 116 -23.57 7.60 -4.37
C SER A 116 -22.32 8.48 -4.24
N SER A 117 -21.42 8.13 -3.33
CA SER A 117 -20.17 8.86 -3.09
C SER A 117 -19.15 8.69 -4.21
N PHE A 118 -19.31 7.71 -5.08
CA PHE A 118 -18.39 7.44 -6.16
C PHE A 118 -18.87 7.98 -7.51
N ILE A 119 -17.92 8.44 -8.32
CA ILE A 119 -18.11 8.76 -9.73
C ILE A 119 -17.47 7.64 -10.55
N LYS A 120 -18.22 7.09 -11.51
CA LYS A 120 -17.72 6.07 -12.44
C LYS A 120 -17.20 6.77 -13.70
N LYS A 121 -15.95 6.50 -14.08
CA LYS A 121 -15.31 7.04 -15.29
C LYS A 121 -14.51 5.95 -16.01
N GLU A 122 -14.52 6.01 -17.33
CA GLU A 122 -13.57 5.26 -18.14
C GLU A 122 -12.19 5.93 -18.09
N SER A 123 -11.16 5.14 -17.94
CA SER A 123 -9.76 5.61 -17.99
C SER A 123 -8.92 4.61 -18.77
N GLU A 124 -7.92 5.10 -19.47
CA GLU A 124 -6.97 4.24 -20.18
C GLU A 124 -6.06 3.54 -19.18
N GLN A 125 -5.98 2.22 -19.28
CA GLN A 125 -5.14 1.39 -18.42
C GLN A 125 -4.51 0.25 -19.23
N TYR A 126 -3.25 -0.05 -18.97
CA TYR A 126 -2.57 -1.17 -19.60
C TYR A 126 -3.06 -2.52 -19.07
N TYR A 127 -3.20 -3.45 -19.98
CA TYR A 127 -3.66 -4.81 -19.74
C TYR A 127 -2.65 -5.82 -20.27
N ASP A 128 -2.28 -6.79 -19.46
CA ASP A 128 -1.44 -7.90 -19.85
C ASP A 128 -2.32 -9.04 -20.36
N ALA A 129 -2.28 -9.30 -21.66
CA ALA A 129 -3.11 -10.32 -22.30
C ALA A 129 -2.70 -11.75 -21.91
N GLU A 130 -1.42 -11.98 -21.59
CA GLU A 130 -0.92 -13.29 -21.17
C GLU A 130 -1.41 -13.66 -19.78
N PHE A 131 -1.34 -12.71 -18.84
CA PHE A 131 -1.78 -12.90 -17.48
C PHE A 131 -3.25 -12.49 -17.22
N LYS A 132 -3.94 -11.98 -18.26
CA LYS A 132 -5.35 -11.57 -18.22
C LYS A 132 -5.69 -10.63 -17.09
N GLN A 133 -4.81 -9.63 -16.85
CA GLN A 133 -5.01 -8.66 -15.76
C GLN A 133 -4.63 -7.25 -16.19
N PHE A 134 -5.27 -6.25 -15.56
CA PHE A 134 -4.85 -4.87 -15.64
C PHE A 134 -3.55 -4.68 -14.85
N LEU A 135 -2.68 -3.80 -15.35
CA LEU A 135 -1.38 -3.53 -14.78
C LEU A 135 -1.45 -2.28 -13.89
N ALA A 136 -1.05 -2.42 -12.62
CA ALA A 136 -0.73 -1.26 -11.80
C ALA A 136 0.53 -0.57 -12.33
N ASP A 137 0.72 0.70 -11.99
CA ASP A 137 1.78 1.56 -12.52
C ASP A 137 3.18 0.94 -12.42
N ARG A 138 3.48 0.28 -11.30
CA ARG A 138 4.77 -0.41 -11.07
C ARG A 138 4.92 -1.77 -11.76
N TYR A 139 3.87 -2.26 -12.38
CA TYR A 139 3.96 -3.40 -13.29
C TYR A 139 4.35 -3.01 -14.72
N ILE A 140 4.57 -1.73 -14.96
CA ILE A 140 4.92 -1.20 -16.28
C ILE A 140 6.25 -0.48 -16.18
N THR A 141 7.17 -0.80 -17.08
CA THR A 141 8.45 -0.13 -17.23
C THR A 141 8.65 0.31 -18.66
N GLY A 142 9.41 1.38 -18.86
CA GLY A 142 9.72 1.89 -20.21
C GLY A 142 10.71 3.03 -20.17
N GLY A 143 10.94 3.65 -21.31
CA GLY A 143 11.78 4.84 -21.42
C GLY A 143 11.12 6.05 -20.76
N CYS A 144 11.87 6.81 -19.96
CA CYS A 144 11.42 8.07 -19.39
C CYS A 144 11.36 9.15 -20.46
N PRO A 145 10.21 9.81 -20.70
CA PRO A 145 10.10 10.89 -21.70
C PRO A 145 10.84 12.18 -21.28
N LYS A 146 11.25 12.32 -20.00
CA LYS A 146 11.93 13.50 -19.49
C LYS A 146 13.45 13.42 -19.55
N CYS A 147 14.04 12.25 -19.27
CA CYS A 147 15.50 12.09 -19.18
C CYS A 147 16.05 10.90 -19.99
N ASN A 148 15.22 10.23 -20.77
CA ASN A 148 15.56 9.06 -21.59
C ASN A 148 16.17 7.87 -20.81
N ALA A 149 15.94 7.77 -19.52
CA ALA A 149 16.30 6.58 -18.74
C ALA A 149 15.48 5.38 -19.22
N GLU A 150 16.12 4.24 -19.46
CA GLU A 150 15.47 3.08 -20.10
C GLU A 150 14.47 2.32 -19.22
N ASN A 151 14.56 2.41 -17.90
CA ASN A 151 13.78 1.61 -16.96
C ASN A 151 13.02 2.49 -15.95
N ALA A 152 12.27 3.48 -16.44
CA ALA A 152 11.35 4.23 -15.60
C ALA A 152 10.10 3.39 -15.31
N TYR A 153 9.56 3.51 -14.09
CA TYR A 153 8.27 2.93 -13.74
C TYR A 153 7.12 3.84 -14.18
N GLY A 154 5.92 3.27 -14.28
CA GLY A 154 4.73 4.00 -14.74
C GLY A 154 4.28 5.13 -13.80
N ASP A 155 4.73 5.16 -12.55
CA ASP A 155 4.42 6.20 -11.56
C ASP A 155 5.55 7.25 -11.44
N GLN A 156 6.81 6.83 -11.59
CA GLN A 156 7.95 7.70 -11.35
C GLN A 156 9.23 7.20 -12.04
N CYS A 157 10.04 8.14 -12.51
CA CYS A 157 11.39 7.84 -12.95
C CYS A 157 12.38 7.87 -11.79
N ALA A 158 13.00 6.74 -11.46
CA ALA A 158 14.00 6.64 -10.40
C ALA A 158 15.27 7.49 -10.65
N LYS A 159 15.59 7.82 -11.94
CA LYS A 159 16.78 8.60 -12.29
C LYS A 159 16.61 10.11 -12.12
N CYS A 160 15.49 10.65 -12.60
CA CYS A 160 15.25 12.10 -12.57
C CYS A 160 14.17 12.55 -11.57
N GLY A 161 13.51 11.61 -10.87
CA GLY A 161 12.49 11.90 -9.87
C GLY A 161 11.15 12.38 -10.42
N SER A 162 10.99 12.50 -11.76
CA SER A 162 9.75 13.00 -12.35
C SER A 162 8.61 12.02 -12.12
N ALA A 163 7.45 12.53 -11.70
CA ALA A 163 6.20 11.81 -11.74
C ALA A 163 5.80 11.53 -13.20
N LEU A 164 5.30 10.35 -13.47
CA LEU A 164 4.93 9.87 -14.80
C LEU A 164 3.53 9.23 -14.75
N SER A 165 2.90 9.17 -15.91
CA SER A 165 1.78 8.25 -16.15
C SER A 165 2.28 7.05 -16.97
N PRO A 166 1.74 5.83 -16.76
CA PRO A 166 2.13 4.66 -17.56
C PRO A 166 2.03 4.89 -19.07
N THR A 167 1.05 5.69 -19.51
CA THR A 167 0.82 6.01 -20.92
C THR A 167 1.84 6.98 -21.52
N GLU A 168 2.64 7.65 -20.68
CA GLU A 168 3.72 8.56 -21.14
C GLU A 168 5.04 7.81 -21.40
N LEU A 169 5.17 6.59 -20.91
CA LEU A 169 6.40 5.81 -21.09
C LEU A 169 6.69 5.49 -22.57
N ILE A 170 7.95 5.60 -22.93
CA ILE A 170 8.43 5.21 -24.26
C ILE A 170 8.62 3.68 -24.28
N ASN A 171 8.01 3.00 -25.23
CA ASN A 171 8.06 1.55 -25.38
C ASN A 171 7.72 0.78 -24.09
N PRO A 172 6.51 0.96 -23.54
CA PRO A 172 6.13 0.34 -22.27
C PRO A 172 6.14 -1.18 -22.37
N LYS A 173 6.59 -1.83 -21.26
CA LYS A 173 6.62 -3.29 -21.13
C LYS A 173 6.02 -3.70 -19.78
N SER A 174 5.30 -4.82 -19.81
CA SER A 174 4.86 -5.48 -18.57
C SER A 174 6.05 -6.08 -17.82
N THR A 175 6.22 -5.79 -16.54
CA THR A 175 7.24 -6.45 -15.71
C THR A 175 6.87 -7.88 -15.37
N ILE A 176 5.62 -8.28 -15.64
CA ILE A 176 5.11 -9.63 -15.36
C ILE A 176 5.43 -10.57 -16.53
N SER A 177 5.02 -10.21 -17.76
CA SER A 177 5.23 -11.04 -18.94
C SER A 177 6.47 -10.66 -19.76
N GLY A 178 6.99 -9.44 -19.58
CA GLY A 178 8.04 -8.86 -20.44
C GLY A 178 7.53 -8.37 -21.80
N LYS A 179 6.24 -8.54 -22.09
CA LYS A 179 5.61 -8.16 -23.37
C LYS A 179 5.09 -6.73 -23.36
N ILE A 180 4.79 -6.21 -24.54
CA ILE A 180 4.11 -4.92 -24.70
C ILE A 180 2.65 -5.11 -24.28
N PRO A 181 2.16 -4.34 -23.28
CA PRO A 181 0.79 -4.45 -22.80
C PRO A 181 -0.19 -3.77 -23.76
N GLU A 182 -1.44 -4.23 -23.74
CA GLU A 182 -2.55 -3.63 -24.50
C GLU A 182 -3.16 -2.46 -23.72
N LEU A 183 -3.54 -1.39 -24.41
CA LEU A 183 -4.29 -0.30 -23.79
C LEU A 183 -5.79 -0.61 -23.84
N LYS A 184 -6.46 -0.60 -22.70
CA LYS A 184 -7.91 -0.81 -22.57
C LYS A 184 -8.57 0.30 -21.77
N LYS A 185 -9.90 0.44 -21.86
CA LYS A 185 -10.68 1.47 -21.18
C LYS A 185 -11.65 0.82 -20.17
N PRO A 186 -11.17 0.37 -19.00
CA PRO A 186 -12.06 -0.07 -17.94
C PRO A 186 -12.80 1.10 -17.31
N THR A 187 -13.96 0.80 -16.73
CA THR A 187 -14.68 1.74 -15.86
C THR A 187 -14.15 1.60 -14.43
N ASN A 188 -13.67 2.69 -13.87
CA ASN A 188 -13.16 2.76 -12.50
C ASN A 188 -14.04 3.66 -11.61
N TRP A 189 -14.00 3.42 -10.29
CA TRP A 189 -14.65 4.25 -9.28
C TRP A 189 -13.66 5.31 -8.79
N TYR A 190 -14.14 6.57 -8.72
CA TYR A 190 -13.36 7.70 -8.23
C TYR A 190 -14.11 8.36 -7.09
N LEU A 191 -13.43 8.64 -5.98
CA LEU A 191 -13.96 9.44 -4.90
C LEU A 191 -13.68 10.92 -5.18
N PRO A 192 -14.71 11.79 -5.34
CA PRO A 192 -14.53 13.18 -5.71
C PRO A 192 -14.11 14.03 -4.50
N LEU A 193 -12.83 14.00 -4.13
CA LEU A 193 -12.26 14.71 -2.98
C LEU A 193 -12.43 16.26 -3.02
N TYR A 194 -12.74 16.82 -4.17
CA TYR A 194 -12.95 18.26 -4.37
C TYR A 194 -14.36 18.72 -4.00
N ASN A 195 -15.28 17.81 -3.71
CA ASN A 195 -16.66 18.19 -3.37
C ASN A 195 -16.89 18.13 -1.86
N PRO A 196 -16.91 19.27 -1.15
CA PRO A 196 -17.07 19.30 0.31
C PRO A 196 -18.42 18.75 0.80
N ALA A 197 -19.43 18.61 -0.07
CA ALA A 197 -20.72 18.03 0.28
C ALA A 197 -20.67 16.50 0.52
N HIS A 198 -19.54 15.85 0.23
CA HIS A 198 -19.33 14.41 0.45
C HIS A 198 -18.53 14.07 1.71
N TRP A 199 -18.17 15.09 2.53
CA TRP A 199 -17.39 14.92 3.77
C TRP A 199 -18.17 15.34 4.99
#